data_16af2847e6dc5ce989b7989fda327513
#
_entry.id   16af2847e6dc5ce989b7989fda327513
#
_cell.length_a   1.000
_cell.length_b   1.000
_cell.length_c   1.000
_cell.angle_alpha   90.00
_cell.angle_beta   90.00
_cell.angle_gamma   90.00
#
_symmetry.space_group_name_H-M   'P 1'
#
loop_
_entity.id
_entity.type
_entity.pdbx_description
1 polymer ?
#
loop_
_entity_poly.entity_id
_entity_poly.type
_entity_poly.pdbx_seq_one_letter_code
_entity_poly.pdbx_strand_id
1 'polypeptide(L)'
;MNKKWEIHQVNQQEIEKIQQIGQINKLLATILVNRGITEDKIYKFLNPKRNDFYNPYEMPDMERAVKRIKKAIENNEQIVIYGDYDVDGITSLTVLKSFLEERNIKVNVYIPNRLEEGYGLNQKAVEYIAEQNNKLMITVDCGITAVDEIEYAKKFGIETIVTDHHEPAEVLPDAIAVVDAKRKDNKYKCRDLAGVGVVFKLIQALSIEFGLEEKEYLKYLDIVCIGTISD
;
A
#
# COMPACT_ATOMS: atom_id res chain seq x y z
N MET A 1 -3.00 1.75 -35.31
CA MET A 1 -4.38 1.77 -34.81
C MET A 1 -4.81 3.20 -34.57
N ASN A 2 -5.90 3.67 -35.19
CA ASN A 2 -6.43 4.99 -34.90
C ASN A 2 -7.13 4.97 -33.54
N LYS A 3 -6.61 5.70 -32.55
CA LYS A 3 -7.26 5.89 -31.26
C LYS A 3 -8.50 6.77 -31.43
N LYS A 4 -9.66 6.31 -30.96
CA LYS A 4 -10.91 7.07 -30.96
C LYS A 4 -11.09 7.67 -29.57
N TRP A 5 -11.29 8.98 -29.50
CA TRP A 5 -11.65 9.67 -28.26
C TRP A 5 -13.14 9.49 -28.00
N GLU A 6 -13.49 9.02 -26.82
CA GLU A 6 -14.88 8.94 -26.35
C GLU A 6 -15.04 9.83 -25.12
N ILE A 7 -15.99 10.75 -25.20
CA ILE A 7 -16.33 11.63 -24.08
C ILE A 7 -17.54 11.01 -23.38
N HIS A 8 -17.40 10.67 -22.11
CA HIS A 8 -18.53 10.22 -21.31
C HIS A 8 -19.58 11.31 -21.22
N GLN A 9 -20.81 10.97 -21.59
CA GLN A 9 -21.96 11.86 -21.38
C GLN A 9 -22.36 11.74 -19.92
N VAL A 10 -22.27 12.85 -19.21
CA VAL A 10 -22.70 12.96 -17.81
C VAL A 10 -24.03 13.70 -17.74
N ASN A 11 -24.85 13.34 -16.76
CA ASN A 11 -26.11 13.98 -16.49
C ASN A 11 -25.87 15.41 -15.98
N GLN A 12 -26.30 16.40 -16.75
CA GLN A 12 -26.13 17.82 -16.41
C GLN A 12 -26.77 18.17 -15.04
N GLN A 13 -27.89 17.54 -14.68
CA GLN A 13 -28.56 17.76 -13.39
C GLN A 13 -27.71 17.27 -12.22
N GLU A 14 -27.02 16.13 -12.38
CA GLU A 14 -26.09 15.63 -11.34
C GLU A 14 -24.90 16.55 -11.16
N ILE A 15 -24.35 17.09 -12.26
CA ILE A 15 -23.26 18.06 -12.20
C ILE A 15 -23.69 19.30 -11.42
N GLU A 16 -24.87 19.85 -11.71
CA GLU A 16 -25.39 21.04 -11.03
C GLU A 16 -25.61 20.80 -9.53
N LYS A 17 -26.14 19.63 -9.16
CA LYS A 17 -26.32 19.27 -7.75
C LYS A 17 -24.98 19.14 -7.02
N ILE A 18 -24.01 18.40 -7.60
CA ILE A 18 -22.67 18.25 -7.04
C ILE A 18 -21.97 19.61 -6.91
N GLN A 19 -22.13 20.49 -7.90
CA GLN A 19 -21.60 21.85 -7.88
C GLN A 19 -22.18 22.66 -6.73
N GLN A 20 -23.49 22.61 -6.51
CA GLN A 20 -24.17 23.35 -5.44
C GLN A 20 -23.79 22.81 -4.05
N ILE A 21 -23.87 21.49 -3.84
CA ILE A 21 -23.59 20.85 -2.55
C ILE A 21 -22.11 21.01 -2.19
N GLY A 22 -21.20 20.77 -3.15
CA GLY A 22 -19.76 20.86 -2.94
C GLY A 22 -19.22 22.30 -2.92
N GLN A 23 -20.01 23.29 -3.35
CA GLN A 23 -19.56 24.68 -3.56
C GLN A 23 -18.30 24.76 -4.45
N ILE A 24 -18.26 23.94 -5.50
CA ILE A 24 -17.13 23.77 -6.42
C ILE A 24 -17.50 24.27 -7.82
N ASN A 25 -16.50 24.49 -8.67
CA ASN A 25 -16.74 24.87 -10.05
C ASN A 25 -17.26 23.70 -10.90
N LYS A 26 -17.86 24.03 -12.06
CA LYS A 26 -18.49 23.05 -12.96
C LYS A 26 -17.51 21.98 -13.45
N LEU A 27 -16.25 22.34 -13.74
CA LEU A 27 -15.26 21.39 -14.23
C LEU A 27 -14.97 20.32 -13.19
N LEU A 28 -14.72 20.72 -11.95
CA LEU A 28 -14.47 19.78 -10.85
C LEU A 28 -15.71 18.92 -10.58
N ALA A 29 -16.90 19.50 -10.58
CA ALA A 29 -18.16 18.76 -10.43
C ALA A 29 -18.32 17.69 -11.52
N THR A 30 -18.01 18.03 -12.78
CA THR A 30 -18.05 17.11 -13.91
C THR A 30 -17.08 15.93 -13.72
N ILE A 31 -15.84 16.21 -13.26
CA ILE A 31 -14.83 15.19 -12.99
C ILE A 31 -15.31 14.25 -11.87
N LEU A 32 -15.85 14.79 -10.79
CA LEU A 32 -16.32 14.01 -9.66
C LEU A 32 -17.52 13.13 -10.00
N VAL A 33 -18.49 13.65 -10.78
CA VAL A 33 -19.61 12.85 -11.29
C VAL A 33 -19.11 11.70 -12.19
N ASN A 34 -18.16 11.98 -13.07
CA ASN A 34 -17.53 10.94 -13.91
C ASN A 34 -16.81 9.86 -13.10
N ARG A 35 -16.34 10.19 -11.91
CA ARG A 35 -15.71 9.27 -10.95
C ARG A 35 -16.72 8.61 -10.00
N GLY A 36 -18.02 8.77 -10.22
CA GLY A 36 -19.07 8.15 -9.43
C GLY A 36 -19.26 8.75 -8.04
N ILE A 37 -18.83 10.01 -7.83
CA ILE A 37 -19.12 10.75 -6.61
C ILE A 37 -20.56 11.27 -6.68
N THR A 38 -21.40 10.77 -5.79
CA THR A 38 -22.82 11.07 -5.67
C THR A 38 -23.10 12.18 -4.63
N GLU A 39 -24.33 12.68 -4.60
CA GLU A 39 -24.76 13.75 -3.69
C GLU A 39 -24.51 13.43 -2.21
N ASP A 40 -24.69 12.17 -1.81
CA ASP A 40 -24.44 11.68 -0.45
C ASP A 40 -22.95 11.56 -0.09
N LYS A 41 -22.08 11.48 -1.08
CA LYS A 41 -20.63 11.29 -0.90
C LYS A 41 -19.82 12.56 -1.00
N ILE A 42 -20.30 13.57 -1.75
CA ILE A 42 -19.50 14.76 -2.07
C ILE A 42 -19.00 15.51 -0.84
N TYR A 43 -19.84 15.69 0.17
CA TYR A 43 -19.44 16.41 1.37
C TYR A 43 -18.32 15.71 2.11
N LYS A 44 -18.41 14.38 2.27
CA LYS A 44 -17.39 13.56 2.91
C LYS A 44 -16.11 13.50 2.08
N PHE A 45 -16.23 13.44 0.76
CA PHE A 45 -15.10 13.44 -0.16
C PHE A 45 -14.27 14.73 -0.06
N LEU A 46 -14.94 15.88 0.00
CA LEU A 46 -14.29 17.18 0.10
C LEU A 46 -13.83 17.55 1.51
N ASN A 47 -14.40 16.91 2.54
CA ASN A 47 -14.13 17.22 3.95
C ASN A 47 -13.82 15.93 4.73
N PRO A 48 -12.75 15.20 4.39
CA PRO A 48 -12.41 13.97 5.09
C PRO A 48 -12.05 14.24 6.55
N LYS A 49 -12.48 13.35 7.44
CA LYS A 49 -12.21 13.41 8.88
C LYS A 49 -11.43 12.19 9.32
N ARG A 50 -10.76 12.26 10.47
CA ARG A 50 -10.04 11.11 11.06
C ARG A 50 -10.91 9.88 11.23
N ASN A 51 -12.18 10.05 11.63
CA ASN A 51 -13.13 8.95 11.80
C ASN A 51 -13.59 8.31 10.47
N ASP A 52 -13.13 8.85 9.34
CA ASP A 52 -13.41 8.28 8.02
C ASP A 52 -12.39 7.21 7.59
N PHE A 53 -11.32 7.03 8.34
CA PHE A 53 -10.40 5.92 8.10
C PHE A 53 -11.07 4.59 8.39
N TYR A 54 -11.06 3.71 7.39
CA TYR A 54 -11.53 2.34 7.55
C TYR A 54 -10.57 1.54 8.44
N ASN A 55 -11.11 0.54 9.12
CA ASN A 55 -10.33 -0.37 9.96
C ASN A 55 -9.29 -1.11 9.10
N PRO A 56 -7.98 -1.05 9.42
CA PRO A 56 -6.95 -1.72 8.63
C PRO A 56 -7.09 -3.24 8.63
N TYR A 57 -7.67 -3.82 9.67
CA TYR A 57 -7.90 -5.27 9.76
C TYR A 57 -9.01 -5.80 8.83
N GLU A 58 -9.73 -4.92 8.13
CA GLU A 58 -10.64 -5.33 7.04
C GLU A 58 -9.88 -5.68 5.75
N MET A 59 -8.59 -5.33 5.65
CA MET A 59 -7.75 -5.74 4.51
C MET A 59 -7.36 -7.21 4.64
N PRO A 60 -7.32 -7.95 3.51
CA PRO A 60 -6.90 -9.34 3.52
C PRO A 60 -5.51 -9.50 4.16
N ASP A 61 -5.33 -10.56 4.92
CA ASP A 61 -4.09 -10.97 5.59
C ASP A 61 -3.43 -9.92 6.52
N MET A 62 -4.05 -8.76 6.77
CA MET A 62 -3.47 -7.73 7.65
C MET A 62 -3.14 -8.28 9.04
N GLU A 63 -4.04 -9.08 9.63
CA GLU A 63 -3.80 -9.69 10.94
C GLU A 63 -2.60 -10.64 10.92
N ARG A 64 -2.43 -11.41 9.84
CA ARG A 64 -1.28 -12.33 9.66
C ARG A 64 0.03 -11.55 9.52
N ALA A 65 0.02 -10.45 8.74
CA ALA A 65 1.15 -9.57 8.58
C ALA A 65 1.60 -8.98 9.93
N VAL A 66 0.68 -8.40 10.68
CA VAL A 66 0.94 -7.81 12.00
C VAL A 66 1.51 -8.84 12.97
N LYS A 67 0.89 -10.03 13.08
CA LYS A 67 1.37 -11.13 13.94
C LYS A 67 2.79 -11.58 13.56
N ARG A 68 3.09 -11.67 12.25
CA ARG A 68 4.41 -12.09 11.79
C ARG A 68 5.48 -11.05 12.07
N ILE A 69 5.17 -9.77 11.87
CA ILE A 69 6.09 -8.67 12.21
C ILE A 69 6.36 -8.66 13.72
N LYS A 70 5.32 -8.75 14.53
CA LYS A 70 5.46 -8.82 16.00
C LYS A 70 6.36 -9.98 16.43
N LYS A 71 6.15 -11.17 15.88
CA LYS A 71 7.00 -12.35 16.13
C LYS A 71 8.46 -12.10 15.76
N ALA A 72 8.72 -11.45 14.61
CA ALA A 72 10.08 -11.11 14.21
C ALA A 72 10.76 -10.18 15.21
N ILE A 73 10.03 -9.18 15.69
CA ILE A 73 10.51 -8.24 16.70
C ILE A 73 10.83 -8.95 18.03
N GLU A 74 9.90 -9.76 18.53
CA GLU A 74 10.06 -10.52 19.77
C GLU A 74 11.26 -11.48 19.73
N ASN A 75 11.52 -12.06 18.57
CA ASN A 75 12.64 -12.99 18.35
C ASN A 75 13.94 -12.31 17.92
N ASN A 76 13.98 -10.97 17.79
CA ASN A 76 15.10 -10.21 17.25
C ASN A 76 15.57 -10.72 15.86
N GLU A 77 14.63 -11.12 15.01
CA GLU A 77 14.93 -11.56 13.65
C GLU A 77 15.37 -10.37 12.77
N GLN A 78 16.28 -10.60 11.84
CA GLN A 78 16.65 -9.58 10.86
C GLN A 78 15.49 -9.41 9.87
N ILE A 79 15.05 -8.16 9.72
CA ILE A 79 13.96 -7.76 8.82
C ILE A 79 14.55 -6.94 7.68
N VAL A 80 14.14 -7.21 6.45
CA VAL A 80 14.41 -6.36 5.29
C VAL A 80 13.11 -5.81 4.71
N ILE A 81 13.10 -4.52 4.37
CA ILE A 81 12.05 -3.90 3.59
C ILE A 81 12.54 -3.81 2.15
N TYR A 82 11.82 -4.44 1.24
CA TYR A 82 12.09 -4.42 -0.19
C TYR A 82 11.08 -3.47 -0.85
N GLY A 83 11.55 -2.36 -1.42
CA GLY A 83 10.68 -1.38 -2.09
C GLY A 83 11.00 -1.22 -3.56
N ASP A 84 10.06 -0.67 -4.31
CA ASP A 84 10.34 -0.22 -5.66
C ASP A 84 11.13 1.12 -5.66
N TYR A 85 11.68 1.48 -6.82
CA TYR A 85 12.55 2.65 -7.00
C TYR A 85 11.79 3.93 -7.35
N ASP A 86 10.50 3.88 -7.59
CA ASP A 86 9.68 5.06 -7.90
C ASP A 86 9.25 5.82 -6.63
N VAL A 87 8.46 6.87 -6.81
CA VAL A 87 8.08 7.74 -5.68
C VAL A 87 7.17 7.00 -4.70
N ASP A 88 6.26 6.14 -5.18
CA ASP A 88 5.37 5.37 -4.31
C ASP A 88 6.15 4.32 -3.52
N GLY A 89 7.05 3.57 -4.17
CA GLY A 89 7.93 2.60 -3.52
C GLY A 89 8.86 3.24 -2.49
N ILE A 90 9.50 4.35 -2.82
CA ILE A 90 10.42 5.07 -1.91
C ILE A 90 9.67 5.66 -0.71
N THR A 91 8.49 6.24 -0.91
CA THR A 91 7.67 6.78 0.19
C THR A 91 7.12 5.66 1.06
N SER A 92 6.68 4.55 0.47
CA SER A 92 6.26 3.32 1.17
C SER A 92 7.35 2.80 2.09
N LEU A 93 8.55 2.63 1.54
CA LEU A 93 9.73 2.18 2.29
C LEU A 93 10.08 3.15 3.41
N THR A 94 10.09 4.46 3.13
CA THR A 94 10.41 5.50 4.11
C THR A 94 9.45 5.48 5.29
N VAL A 95 8.14 5.36 5.03
CA VAL A 95 7.11 5.32 6.08
C VAL A 95 7.30 4.09 6.97
N LEU A 96 7.43 2.89 6.38
CA LEU A 96 7.57 1.67 7.17
C LEU A 96 8.88 1.64 7.96
N LYS A 97 9.99 1.99 7.31
CA LYS A 97 11.32 2.07 7.93
C LYS A 97 11.31 3.03 9.11
N SER A 98 10.87 4.27 8.91
CA SER A 98 10.85 5.29 9.96
C SER A 98 9.97 4.86 11.13
N PHE A 99 8.79 4.29 10.85
CA PHE A 99 7.89 3.79 11.88
C PHE A 99 8.55 2.70 12.76
N LEU A 100 9.29 1.78 12.16
CA LEU A 100 9.97 0.70 12.88
C LEU A 100 11.21 1.21 13.64
N GLU A 101 12.04 2.04 13.00
CA GLU A 101 13.29 2.56 13.61
C GLU A 101 13.03 3.47 14.81
N GLU A 102 11.98 4.29 14.80
CA GLU A 102 11.56 5.09 15.96
C GLU A 102 11.20 4.24 17.18
N ARG A 103 10.97 2.95 16.99
CA ARG A 103 10.70 1.96 18.04
C ARG A 103 11.90 1.07 18.34
N ASN A 104 13.09 1.52 17.91
CA ASN A 104 14.36 0.81 18.05
C ASN A 104 14.38 -0.56 17.34
N ILE A 105 13.53 -0.78 16.35
CA ILE A 105 13.51 -1.98 15.52
C ILE A 105 14.40 -1.71 14.31
N LYS A 106 15.55 -2.38 14.27
CA LYS A 106 16.49 -2.26 13.17
C LYS A 106 15.98 -3.04 11.96
N VAL A 107 15.95 -2.39 10.81
CA VAL A 107 15.56 -3.01 9.54
C VAL A 107 16.60 -2.73 8.45
N ASN A 108 16.84 -3.71 7.63
CA ASN A 108 17.59 -3.54 6.39
C ASN A 108 16.66 -3.00 5.30
N VAL A 109 17.24 -2.43 4.27
CA VAL A 109 16.49 -1.89 3.12
C VAL A 109 17.12 -2.38 1.84
N TYR A 110 16.29 -2.75 0.88
CA TYR A 110 16.72 -3.06 -0.48
C TYR A 110 15.83 -2.33 -1.48
N ILE A 111 16.46 -1.63 -2.42
CA ILE A 111 15.81 -0.97 -3.56
C ILE A 111 16.53 -1.46 -4.81
N PRO A 112 15.86 -2.11 -5.77
CA PRO A 112 16.50 -2.62 -6.98
C PRO A 112 17.01 -1.47 -7.86
N ASN A 113 18.14 -1.73 -8.53
CA ASN A 113 18.64 -0.79 -9.53
C ASN A 113 17.83 -0.92 -10.81
N ARG A 114 17.11 0.15 -11.17
CA ARG A 114 16.24 0.20 -12.36
C ARG A 114 16.92 -0.26 -13.65
N LEU A 115 18.19 0.09 -13.84
CA LEU A 115 18.92 -0.17 -15.09
C LEU A 115 19.48 -1.60 -15.16
N GLU A 116 19.82 -2.20 -14.02
CA GLU A 116 20.49 -3.48 -13.95
C GLU A 116 19.57 -4.63 -13.57
N GLU A 117 18.57 -4.36 -12.72
CA GLU A 117 17.70 -5.37 -12.12
C GLU A 117 16.26 -5.32 -12.66
N GLY A 118 15.84 -4.17 -13.18
CA GLY A 118 14.47 -3.97 -13.66
C GLY A 118 13.47 -3.68 -12.54
N TYR A 119 12.19 -3.94 -12.81
CA TYR A 119 11.07 -3.73 -11.90
C TYR A 119 10.77 -4.98 -11.09
N GLY A 120 10.40 -4.78 -9.83
CA GLY A 120 9.89 -5.84 -8.96
C GLY A 120 10.96 -6.69 -8.28
N LEU A 121 10.53 -7.74 -7.60
CA LEU A 121 11.40 -8.67 -6.90
C LEU A 121 12.16 -9.55 -7.90
N ASN A 122 13.46 -9.80 -7.65
CA ASN A 122 14.30 -10.64 -8.48
C ASN A 122 15.15 -11.61 -7.65
N GLN A 123 15.58 -12.73 -8.25
CA GLN A 123 16.30 -13.78 -7.55
C GLN A 123 17.66 -13.33 -7.01
N LYS A 124 18.40 -12.46 -7.72
CA LYS A 124 19.70 -11.93 -7.25
C LYS A 124 19.54 -11.09 -5.98
N ALA A 125 18.49 -10.28 -5.94
CA ALA A 125 18.14 -9.51 -4.74
C ALA A 125 17.80 -10.46 -3.58
N VAL A 126 17.06 -11.54 -3.82
CA VAL A 126 16.73 -12.55 -2.80
C VAL A 126 18.01 -13.22 -2.27
N GLU A 127 18.96 -13.58 -3.13
CA GLU A 127 20.25 -14.14 -2.73
C GLU A 127 21.04 -13.17 -1.84
N TYR A 128 21.16 -11.92 -2.26
CA TYR A 128 21.81 -10.86 -1.47
C TYR A 128 21.14 -10.67 -0.10
N ILE A 129 19.82 -10.65 -0.06
CA ILE A 129 19.05 -10.53 1.19
C ILE A 129 19.30 -11.73 2.11
N ALA A 130 19.44 -12.92 1.55
CA ALA A 130 19.75 -14.13 2.29
C ALA A 130 21.15 -14.09 2.91
N GLU A 131 22.16 -13.60 2.17
CA GLU A 131 23.54 -13.43 2.66
C GLU A 131 23.61 -12.49 3.87
N GLN A 132 22.68 -11.54 3.99
CA GLN A 132 22.56 -10.63 5.13
C GLN A 132 21.82 -11.27 6.33
N ASN A 133 21.53 -12.58 6.31
CA ASN A 133 20.81 -13.31 7.36
C ASN A 133 19.40 -12.78 7.67
N ASN A 134 18.73 -12.11 6.73
CA ASN A 134 17.35 -11.70 6.91
C ASN A 134 16.43 -12.92 7.02
N LYS A 135 15.46 -12.86 7.93
CA LYS A 135 14.46 -13.92 8.18
C LYS A 135 13.07 -13.53 7.74
N LEU A 136 12.80 -12.23 7.71
CA LEU A 136 11.55 -11.66 7.24
C LEU A 136 11.84 -10.61 6.18
N MET A 137 11.24 -10.77 5.00
CA MET A 137 11.18 -9.76 3.96
C MET A 137 9.77 -9.16 3.90
N ILE A 138 9.68 -7.84 3.92
CA ILE A 138 8.43 -7.11 3.74
C ILE A 138 8.56 -6.35 2.42
N THR A 139 7.80 -6.75 1.40
CA THR A 139 7.78 -5.97 0.16
C THR A 139 6.78 -4.83 0.28
N VAL A 140 7.13 -3.68 -0.26
CA VAL A 140 6.27 -2.49 -0.29
C VAL A 140 6.17 -2.00 -1.74
N ASP A 141 4.94 -1.75 -2.20
CA ASP A 141 4.64 -1.29 -3.56
C ASP A 141 5.10 -2.26 -4.67
N CYS A 142 5.28 -3.51 -4.34
CA CYS A 142 5.61 -4.59 -5.28
C CYS A 142 5.38 -5.96 -4.64
N GLY A 143 5.45 -7.00 -5.46
CA GLY A 143 5.49 -8.38 -5.00
C GLY A 143 4.22 -9.18 -5.22
N ILE A 144 3.08 -8.56 -5.53
CA ILE A 144 1.80 -9.29 -5.74
C ILE A 144 1.88 -10.30 -6.91
N THR A 145 2.76 -10.07 -7.86
CA THR A 145 2.99 -10.94 -9.02
C THR A 145 4.25 -11.80 -8.90
N ALA A 146 5.06 -11.62 -7.84
CA ALA A 146 6.36 -12.25 -7.66
C ALA A 146 6.26 -13.69 -7.07
N VAL A 147 5.51 -14.56 -7.73
CA VAL A 147 5.22 -15.93 -7.24
C VAL A 147 6.51 -16.76 -7.14
N ASP A 148 7.31 -16.76 -8.21
CA ASP A 148 8.53 -17.58 -8.30
C ASP A 148 9.63 -17.07 -7.37
N GLU A 149 9.77 -15.75 -7.24
CA GLU A 149 10.78 -15.12 -6.40
C GLU A 149 10.49 -15.33 -4.90
N ILE A 150 9.22 -15.28 -4.51
CA ILE A 150 8.79 -15.54 -3.12
C ILE A 150 8.98 -17.02 -2.79
N GLU A 151 8.66 -17.92 -3.71
CA GLU A 151 8.96 -19.34 -3.54
C GLU A 151 10.47 -19.60 -3.47
N TYR A 152 11.27 -18.83 -4.25
CA TYR A 152 12.72 -18.88 -4.19
C TYR A 152 13.26 -18.40 -2.83
N ALA A 153 12.70 -17.34 -2.26
CA ALA A 153 13.08 -16.81 -0.95
C ALA A 153 12.91 -17.84 0.18
N LYS A 154 11.89 -18.69 0.11
CA LYS A 154 11.67 -19.77 1.08
C LYS A 154 12.82 -20.79 1.13
N LYS A 155 13.52 -21.03 0.02
CA LYS A 155 14.66 -21.95 -0.02
C LYS A 155 15.81 -21.49 0.89
N PHE A 156 15.88 -20.19 1.16
CA PHE A 156 16.83 -19.57 2.09
C PHE A 156 16.28 -19.38 3.50
N GLY A 157 15.06 -19.84 3.75
CA GLY A 157 14.38 -19.67 5.04
C GLY A 157 13.93 -18.25 5.30
N ILE A 158 13.69 -17.47 4.23
CA ILE A 158 13.12 -16.11 4.31
C ILE A 158 11.61 -16.24 4.16
N GLU A 159 10.87 -15.80 5.17
CA GLU A 159 9.42 -15.62 5.11
C GLU A 159 9.09 -14.23 4.54
N THR A 160 8.06 -14.15 3.71
CA THR A 160 7.71 -12.90 3.02
C THR A 160 6.33 -12.41 3.43
N ILE A 161 6.21 -11.10 3.64
CA ILE A 161 4.95 -10.35 3.69
C ILE A 161 4.93 -9.45 2.47
N VAL A 162 3.88 -9.55 1.67
CA VAL A 162 3.65 -8.65 0.53
C VAL A 162 2.71 -7.55 0.95
N THR A 163 3.09 -6.28 0.71
CA THR A 163 2.18 -5.13 0.74
C THR A 163 2.22 -4.45 -0.62
N ASP A 164 1.10 -4.51 -1.33
CA ASP A 164 1.03 -4.08 -2.72
C ASP A 164 -0.35 -3.48 -3.04
N HIS A 165 -0.47 -2.80 -4.16
CA HIS A 165 -1.71 -2.20 -4.65
C HIS A 165 -1.97 -2.50 -6.13
N HIS A 166 -1.07 -3.21 -6.79
CA HIS A 166 -1.22 -3.60 -8.20
C HIS A 166 -2.28 -4.68 -8.38
N GLU A 167 -2.76 -4.85 -9.62
CA GLU A 167 -3.74 -5.91 -9.91
C GLU A 167 -3.13 -7.29 -9.70
N PRO A 168 -3.75 -8.13 -8.85
CA PRO A 168 -3.25 -9.48 -8.61
C PRO A 168 -3.34 -10.35 -9.87
N ALA A 169 -2.36 -11.23 -10.06
CA ALA A 169 -2.44 -12.32 -11.03
C ALA A 169 -3.51 -13.36 -10.62
N GLU A 170 -3.73 -14.38 -11.47
CA GLU A 170 -4.64 -15.48 -11.13
C GLU A 170 -4.20 -16.25 -9.88
N VAL A 171 -2.88 -16.39 -9.70
CA VAL A 171 -2.25 -17.05 -8.56
C VAL A 171 -1.54 -16.01 -7.72
N LEU A 172 -1.88 -15.97 -6.44
CA LEU A 172 -1.19 -15.14 -5.47
C LEU A 172 0.14 -15.81 -5.05
N PRO A 173 1.18 -15.02 -4.71
CA PRO A 173 2.39 -15.56 -4.15
C PRO A 173 2.13 -16.28 -2.81
N ASP A 174 2.80 -17.41 -2.60
CA ASP A 174 2.70 -18.17 -1.34
C ASP A 174 3.54 -17.52 -0.23
N ALA A 175 3.16 -16.29 0.13
CA ALA A 175 3.72 -15.52 1.22
C ALA A 175 2.98 -15.77 2.54
N ILE A 176 3.60 -15.43 3.67
CA ILE A 176 2.94 -15.50 4.99
C ILE A 176 1.68 -14.63 5.02
N ALA A 177 1.76 -13.48 4.38
CA ALA A 177 0.64 -12.56 4.23
C ALA A 177 0.76 -11.81 2.90
N VAL A 178 -0.38 -11.56 2.25
CA VAL A 178 -0.48 -10.75 1.04
C VAL A 178 -1.53 -9.68 1.29
N VAL A 179 -1.07 -8.48 1.66
CA VAL A 179 -1.93 -7.34 1.99
C VAL A 179 -2.11 -6.49 0.75
N ASP A 180 -3.28 -6.63 0.11
CA ASP A 180 -3.64 -5.88 -1.08
C ASP A 180 -5.15 -5.69 -1.16
N ALA A 181 -5.58 -4.45 -1.36
CA ALA A 181 -7.01 -4.09 -1.43
C ALA A 181 -7.68 -4.48 -2.76
N LYS A 182 -6.91 -4.83 -3.80
CA LYS A 182 -7.44 -5.25 -5.10
C LYS A 182 -7.67 -6.76 -5.21
N ARG A 183 -7.29 -7.54 -4.22
CA ARG A 183 -7.56 -8.98 -4.17
C ARG A 183 -9.04 -9.28 -4.32
N LYS A 184 -9.37 -10.41 -4.95
CA LYS A 184 -10.77 -10.84 -5.20
C LYS A 184 -11.56 -11.11 -3.92
N ASP A 185 -10.90 -11.56 -2.86
CA ASP A 185 -11.46 -11.86 -1.54
C ASP A 185 -11.49 -10.65 -0.59
N ASN A 186 -11.09 -9.46 -1.09
CA ASN A 186 -11.04 -8.23 -0.31
C ASN A 186 -12.44 -7.76 0.13
N LYS A 187 -12.54 -7.35 1.39
CA LYS A 187 -13.72 -6.69 1.98
C LYS A 187 -13.48 -5.23 2.34
N TYR A 188 -12.24 -4.78 2.25
CA TYR A 188 -11.86 -3.40 2.52
C TYR A 188 -12.47 -2.45 1.50
N LYS A 189 -13.07 -1.36 1.96
CA LYS A 189 -13.93 -0.51 1.13
C LYS A 189 -13.16 0.41 0.16
N CYS A 190 -11.92 0.77 0.49
CA CYS A 190 -11.08 1.62 -0.35
C CYS A 190 -10.12 0.74 -1.15
N ARG A 191 -10.46 0.44 -2.39
CA ARG A 191 -9.65 -0.44 -3.26
C ARG A 191 -8.51 0.30 -3.94
N ASP A 192 -8.66 1.61 -4.13
CA ASP A 192 -7.74 2.44 -4.91
C ASP A 192 -6.76 3.17 -3.96
N LEU A 193 -6.01 2.39 -3.19
CA LEU A 193 -4.88 2.89 -2.42
C LEU A 193 -3.62 2.79 -3.27
N ALA A 194 -2.74 3.79 -3.21
CA ALA A 194 -1.35 3.67 -3.64
C ALA A 194 -0.58 2.72 -2.71
N GLY A 195 0.59 2.24 -3.10
CA GLY A 195 1.42 1.35 -2.27
C GLY A 195 1.72 1.95 -0.90
N VAL A 196 2.05 3.24 -0.82
CA VAL A 196 2.23 3.96 0.46
C VAL A 196 0.96 3.99 1.29
N GLY A 197 -0.21 4.02 0.66
CA GLY A 197 -1.50 3.93 1.34
C GLY A 197 -1.71 2.56 2.01
N VAL A 198 -1.29 1.47 1.36
CA VAL A 198 -1.30 0.12 1.95
C VAL A 198 -0.34 0.04 3.13
N VAL A 199 0.87 0.57 2.97
CA VAL A 199 1.87 0.66 4.07
C VAL A 199 1.34 1.50 5.23
N PHE A 200 0.68 2.62 4.96
CA PHE A 200 0.03 3.43 6.00
C PHE A 200 -1.01 2.61 6.78
N LYS A 201 -1.77 1.75 6.13
CA LYS A 201 -2.69 0.83 6.80
C LYS A 201 -1.96 -0.22 7.63
N LEU A 202 -0.83 -0.71 7.17
CA LEU A 202 0.01 -1.63 7.95
C LEU A 202 0.53 -0.95 9.23
N ILE A 203 1.08 0.26 9.16
CA ILE A 203 1.56 0.97 10.37
C ILE A 203 0.41 1.39 11.29
N GLN A 204 -0.79 1.67 10.77
CA GLN A 204 -1.99 1.86 11.57
C GLN A 204 -2.35 0.57 12.35
N ALA A 205 -2.33 -0.58 11.69
CA ALA A 205 -2.59 -1.88 12.34
C ALA A 205 -1.53 -2.22 13.39
N LEU A 206 -0.24 -2.00 13.09
CA LEU A 206 0.85 -2.15 14.04
C LEU A 206 0.71 -1.21 15.23
N SER A 207 0.26 0.04 15.02
CA SER A 207 0.02 0.98 16.11
C SER A 207 -1.07 0.50 17.05
N ILE A 208 -2.15 -0.07 16.52
CA ILE A 208 -3.23 -0.68 17.31
C ILE A 208 -2.68 -1.88 18.11
N GLU A 209 -1.92 -2.77 17.48
CA GLU A 209 -1.33 -3.95 18.13
C GLU A 209 -0.35 -3.58 19.25
N PHE A 210 0.41 -2.52 19.09
CA PHE A 210 1.37 -2.03 20.08
C PHE A 210 0.76 -1.08 21.12
N GLY A 211 -0.54 -0.80 21.05
CA GLY A 211 -1.22 0.13 21.97
C GLY A 211 -0.76 1.57 21.87
N LEU A 212 -0.36 2.02 20.67
CA LEU A 212 0.14 3.36 20.42
C LEU A 212 -0.99 4.35 20.15
N GLU A 213 -0.72 5.62 20.41
CA GLU A 213 -1.66 6.70 20.09
C GLU A 213 -1.73 6.93 18.56
N GLU A 214 -2.87 7.43 18.08
CA GLU A 214 -3.08 7.72 16.64
C GLU A 214 -2.04 8.67 16.04
N LYS A 215 -1.50 9.59 16.81
CA LYS A 215 -0.45 10.52 16.36
C LYS A 215 0.79 9.79 15.83
N GLU A 216 1.06 8.57 16.30
CA GLU A 216 2.24 7.79 15.93
C GLU A 216 2.23 7.28 14.48
N TYR A 217 1.06 7.14 13.87
CA TYR A 217 0.94 6.85 12.44
C TYR A 217 0.48 8.07 11.63
N LEU A 218 -0.33 8.97 12.23
CA LEU A 218 -0.83 10.15 11.51
C LEU A 218 0.26 11.13 11.08
N LYS A 219 1.37 11.18 11.80
CA LYS A 219 2.51 12.07 11.47
C LYS A 219 3.17 11.78 10.12
N TYR A 220 2.93 10.61 9.52
CA TYR A 220 3.47 10.23 8.21
C TYR A 220 2.56 10.61 7.04
N LEU A 221 1.39 11.26 7.30
CA LEU A 221 0.44 11.60 6.25
C LEU A 221 0.97 12.55 5.18
N ASP A 222 1.96 13.36 5.48
CA ASP A 222 2.67 14.20 4.52
C ASP A 222 3.44 13.37 3.49
N ILE A 223 4.18 12.35 3.93
CA ILE A 223 4.89 11.40 3.06
C ILE A 223 3.89 10.54 2.27
N VAL A 224 2.82 10.06 2.94
CA VAL A 224 1.74 9.30 2.30
C VAL A 224 1.07 10.12 1.20
N CYS A 225 0.88 11.42 1.41
CA CYS A 225 0.32 12.32 0.40
C CYS A 225 1.22 12.40 -0.84
N ILE A 226 2.54 12.48 -0.66
CA ILE A 226 3.50 12.55 -1.77
C ILE A 226 3.40 11.29 -2.65
N GLY A 227 3.48 10.09 -2.06
CA GLY A 227 3.34 8.84 -2.82
C GLY A 227 1.98 8.71 -3.50
N THR A 228 0.89 8.98 -2.77
CA THR A 228 -0.48 8.90 -3.33
C THR A 228 -0.73 9.86 -4.50
N ILE A 229 -0.08 11.03 -4.54
CA ILE A 229 -0.25 11.99 -5.65
C ILE A 229 0.60 11.59 -6.86
N SER A 230 1.72 10.92 -6.63
CA SER A 230 2.64 10.52 -7.70
C SER A 230 2.21 9.25 -8.43
N ASP A 231 1.41 8.39 -7.78
CA ASP A 231 0.79 7.21 -8.35
C ASP A 231 -0.52 7.57 -9.07
#